data_74854ea19a0a4be9fe0b5e4162b2394a
#
_entry.id   74854ea19a0a4be9fe0b5e4162b2394a
#
_cell.length_a   1.000
_cell.length_b   1.000
_cell.length_c   1.000
_cell.angle_alpha   90.00
_cell.angle_beta   90.00
_cell.angle_gamma   90.00
#
_symmetry.space_group_name_H-M   'P 1'
#
loop_
_entity.id
_entity.type
_entity.pdbx_description
1 polymer ?
#
loop_
_entity_poly.entity_id
_entity_poly.type
_entity_poly.pdbx_seq_one_letter_code
_entity_poly.pdbx_strand_id
1 'polypeptide(L)'
;MKNWLHQKTLGLFVKTNGIISQPLFGGIGSIFMLHRVLPEEQKKQYTINKDLAITPEFLEQTIIKFKQKGYQFISLDELHAVLQTGKKPKQKCICITLDDGYRDNVTNGLPVFKKHNVPFTIYVTNCFPNKTAHFWWYWLEEKVQNEVV
;
A
#
# COMPACT_ATOMS: atom_id res chain seq x y z
N MET A 1 6.51 -26.33 22.40
CA MET A 1 5.14 -26.12 22.93
C MET A 1 4.93 -24.79 23.64
N LYS A 2 5.86 -24.28 24.45
CA LYS A 2 5.72 -22.99 25.18
C LYS A 2 5.58 -21.76 24.26
N ASN A 3 6.28 -21.69 23.13
CA ASN A 3 6.25 -20.52 22.24
C ASN A 3 4.91 -20.36 21.47
N TRP A 4 4.22 -21.44 21.18
CA TRP A 4 2.95 -21.38 20.45
C TRP A 4 1.79 -20.83 21.32
N LEU A 5 1.75 -21.22 22.59
CA LEU A 5 0.79 -20.68 23.57
C LEU A 5 1.02 -19.19 23.83
N HIS A 6 2.29 -18.78 23.92
CA HIS A 6 2.64 -17.37 24.14
C HIS A 6 2.27 -16.47 22.93
N GLN A 7 2.46 -16.95 21.72
CA GLN A 7 2.04 -16.23 20.51
C GLN A 7 0.51 -16.13 20.39
N LYS A 8 -0.24 -17.18 20.77
CA LYS A 8 -1.71 -17.11 20.77
C LYS A 8 -2.27 -16.16 21.85
N THR A 9 -1.71 -16.19 23.06
CA THR A 9 -2.13 -15.28 24.14
C THR A 9 -1.77 -13.83 23.83
N LEU A 10 -0.59 -13.57 23.29
CA LEU A 10 -0.19 -12.23 22.84
C LEU A 10 -1.07 -11.73 21.69
N GLY A 11 -1.36 -12.59 20.70
CA GLY A 11 -2.26 -12.27 19.61
C GLY A 11 -3.69 -11.97 20.06
N LEU A 12 -4.21 -12.68 21.04
CA LEU A 12 -5.51 -12.43 21.64
C LEU A 12 -5.52 -11.12 22.45
N PHE A 13 -4.46 -10.87 23.23
CA PHE A 13 -4.29 -9.64 24.00
C PHE A 13 -4.18 -8.39 23.10
N VAL A 14 -3.42 -8.46 22.01
CA VAL A 14 -3.31 -7.39 21.01
C VAL A 14 -4.66 -7.16 20.32
N LYS A 15 -5.38 -8.23 20.00
CA LYS A 15 -6.69 -8.16 19.32
C LYS A 15 -7.77 -7.55 20.24
N THR A 16 -7.83 -7.94 21.50
CA THR A 16 -8.80 -7.41 22.48
C THR A 16 -8.51 -5.95 22.84
N ASN A 17 -7.24 -5.61 23.11
CA ASN A 17 -6.86 -4.23 23.35
C ASN A 17 -7.06 -3.34 22.13
N GLY A 18 -6.81 -3.86 20.91
CA GLY A 18 -7.10 -3.15 19.67
C GLY A 18 -8.60 -2.81 19.53
N ILE A 19 -9.49 -3.72 19.88
CA ILE A 19 -10.95 -3.49 19.82
C ILE A 19 -11.38 -2.44 20.86
N ILE A 20 -10.86 -2.52 22.08
CA ILE A 20 -11.22 -1.58 23.15
C ILE A 20 -10.63 -0.19 22.90
N SER A 21 -9.40 -0.10 22.42
CA SER A 21 -8.71 1.17 22.16
C SER A 21 -9.13 1.84 20.84
N GLN A 22 -9.70 1.10 19.90
CA GLN A 22 -10.06 1.60 18.57
C GLN A 22 -10.98 2.83 18.58
N PRO A 23 -12.00 2.96 19.44
CA PRO A 23 -12.83 4.16 19.49
C PRO A 23 -12.07 5.43 19.87
N LEU A 24 -11.02 5.29 20.70
CA LEU A 24 -10.24 6.41 21.21
C LEU A 24 -9.01 6.72 20.33
N PHE A 25 -8.31 5.69 19.87
CA PHE A 25 -7.01 5.81 19.21
C PHE A 25 -7.01 5.34 17.74
N GLY A 26 -8.13 4.89 17.22
CA GLY A 26 -8.21 4.28 15.88
C GLY A 26 -8.07 5.25 14.70
N GLY A 27 -7.81 6.54 14.93
CA GLY A 27 -7.65 7.54 13.88
C GLY A 27 -8.85 7.68 12.97
N ILE A 28 -8.71 8.50 11.92
CA ILE A 28 -9.75 8.73 10.91
C ILE A 28 -9.59 7.84 9.68
N GLY A 29 -8.44 7.21 9.49
CA GLY A 29 -8.14 6.39 8.33
C GLY A 29 -6.67 6.06 8.20
N SER A 30 -6.26 5.66 6.99
CA SER A 30 -4.87 5.29 6.66
C SER A 30 -4.50 5.75 5.27
N ILE A 31 -3.22 6.04 5.06
CA ILE A 31 -2.63 6.24 3.73
C ILE A 31 -1.84 4.97 3.42
N PHE A 32 -2.15 4.31 2.32
CA PHE A 32 -1.39 3.17 1.81
C PHE A 32 -0.42 3.66 0.76
N MET A 33 0.86 3.52 1.04
CA MET A 33 1.94 3.82 0.13
C MET A 33 2.33 2.55 -0.63
N LEU A 34 2.28 2.62 -1.93
CA LEU A 34 2.65 1.55 -2.86
C LEU A 34 3.78 2.05 -3.77
N HIS A 35 4.49 1.14 -4.42
CA HIS A 35 5.52 1.51 -5.40
C HIS A 35 5.17 0.92 -6.77
N ARG A 36 5.00 -0.39 -6.87
CA ARG A 36 4.80 -1.07 -8.14
C ARG A 36 3.55 -1.94 -8.15
N VAL A 37 2.92 -2.02 -9.32
CA VAL A 37 1.80 -2.93 -9.59
C VAL A 37 2.19 -3.86 -10.73
N LEU A 38 2.67 -5.05 -10.40
CA LEU A 38 3.21 -6.01 -11.36
C LEU A 38 2.42 -7.31 -11.39
N PRO A 39 2.13 -7.88 -12.58
CA PRO A 39 1.66 -9.25 -12.67
C PRO A 39 2.60 -10.20 -11.94
N GLU A 40 2.05 -11.30 -11.39
CA GLU A 40 2.81 -12.24 -10.55
C GLU A 40 4.07 -12.77 -11.26
N GLU A 41 3.99 -13.04 -12.57
CA GLU A 41 5.13 -13.54 -13.37
C GLU A 41 6.29 -12.52 -13.46
N GLN A 42 5.99 -11.22 -13.49
CA GLN A 42 7.00 -10.19 -13.47
C GLN A 42 7.54 -9.96 -12.05
N LYS A 43 6.69 -10.07 -11.03
CA LYS A 43 7.08 -9.94 -9.63
C LYS A 43 8.06 -11.04 -9.21
N LYS A 44 7.90 -12.26 -9.68
CA LYS A 44 8.80 -13.40 -9.42
C LYS A 44 10.23 -13.20 -9.92
N GLN A 45 10.45 -12.26 -10.83
CA GLN A 45 11.77 -11.96 -11.35
C GLN A 45 12.66 -11.19 -10.35
N TYR A 46 12.06 -10.66 -9.28
CA TYR A 46 12.76 -9.93 -8.22
C TYR A 46 12.98 -10.82 -7.01
N THR A 47 14.17 -10.71 -6.40
CA THR A 47 14.53 -11.42 -5.16
C THR A 47 14.39 -10.50 -3.95
N ILE A 48 15.05 -9.34 -3.99
CA ILE A 48 15.04 -8.35 -2.90
C ILE A 48 13.85 -7.41 -3.04
N ASN A 49 13.64 -6.86 -4.24
CA ASN A 49 12.63 -5.82 -4.48
C ASN A 49 11.21 -6.36 -4.71
N LYS A 50 10.99 -7.67 -4.58
CA LYS A 50 9.66 -8.29 -4.76
C LYS A 50 8.60 -7.72 -3.81
N ASP A 51 9.00 -7.31 -2.61
CA ASP A 51 8.09 -6.80 -1.58
C ASP A 51 7.66 -5.34 -1.84
N LEU A 52 8.33 -4.65 -2.78
CA LEU A 52 7.92 -3.33 -3.27
C LEU A 52 6.80 -3.42 -4.33
N ALA A 53 6.46 -4.62 -4.77
CA ALA A 53 5.45 -4.84 -5.79
C ALA A 53 4.25 -5.61 -5.24
N ILE A 54 3.05 -5.18 -5.63
CA ILE A 54 1.81 -5.93 -5.44
C ILE A 54 1.27 -6.34 -6.80
N THR A 55 0.39 -7.36 -6.83
CA THR A 55 -0.27 -7.71 -8.10
C THR A 55 -1.56 -6.91 -8.29
N PRO A 56 -2.02 -6.74 -9.57
CA PRO A 56 -3.31 -6.12 -9.84
C PRO A 56 -4.47 -6.82 -9.11
N GLU A 57 -4.43 -8.15 -9.02
CA GLU A 57 -5.43 -8.96 -8.34
C GLU A 57 -5.42 -8.71 -6.83
N PHE A 58 -4.25 -8.63 -6.21
CA PHE A 58 -4.12 -8.30 -4.80
C PHE A 58 -4.63 -6.88 -4.50
N LEU A 59 -4.29 -5.91 -5.36
CA LEU A 59 -4.80 -4.55 -5.28
C LEU A 59 -6.33 -4.53 -5.33
N GLU A 60 -6.91 -5.22 -6.31
CA GLU A 60 -8.36 -5.31 -6.48
C GLU A 60 -9.04 -5.92 -5.26
N GLN A 61 -8.57 -7.07 -4.80
CA GLN A 61 -9.11 -7.75 -3.61
C GLN A 61 -9.01 -6.88 -2.35
N THR A 62 -7.93 -6.13 -2.22
CA THR A 62 -7.72 -5.19 -1.12
C THR A 62 -8.77 -4.07 -1.16
N ILE A 63 -9.01 -3.47 -2.31
CA ILE A 63 -10.03 -2.43 -2.49
C ILE A 63 -11.42 -2.97 -2.14
N ILE A 64 -11.79 -4.13 -2.69
CA ILE A 64 -13.10 -4.77 -2.43
C ILE A 64 -13.27 -5.01 -0.93
N LYS A 65 -12.28 -5.60 -0.28
CA LYS A 65 -12.32 -5.94 1.14
C LYS A 65 -12.50 -4.71 2.05
N PHE A 66 -11.82 -3.61 1.73
CA PHE A 66 -11.97 -2.38 2.52
C PHE A 66 -13.31 -1.70 2.27
N LYS A 67 -13.83 -1.70 1.05
CA LYS A 67 -15.19 -1.22 0.75
C LYS A 67 -16.25 -2.03 1.52
N GLN A 68 -16.14 -3.35 1.52
CA GLN A 68 -17.03 -4.24 2.29
C GLN A 68 -16.98 -3.97 3.80
N LYS A 69 -15.83 -3.51 4.32
CA LYS A 69 -15.68 -3.10 5.72
C LYS A 69 -16.16 -1.68 6.01
N GLY A 70 -16.75 -0.99 5.03
CA GLY A 70 -17.29 0.36 5.19
C GLY A 70 -16.23 1.47 5.14
N TYR A 71 -15.03 1.20 4.61
CA TYR A 71 -14.04 2.26 4.39
C TYR A 71 -14.37 3.02 3.11
N GLN A 72 -14.17 4.34 3.15
CA GLN A 72 -14.27 5.23 2.01
C GLN A 72 -12.88 5.50 1.43
N PHE A 73 -12.69 5.28 0.13
CA PHE A 73 -11.49 5.72 -0.57
C PHE A 73 -11.65 7.18 -0.99
N ILE A 74 -10.69 8.01 -0.60
CA ILE A 74 -10.69 9.46 -0.86
C ILE A 74 -9.32 9.89 -1.41
N SER A 75 -9.31 11.03 -2.12
CA SER A 75 -8.08 11.66 -2.56
C SER A 75 -7.31 12.30 -1.40
N LEU A 76 -6.04 12.69 -1.64
CA LEU A 76 -5.28 13.45 -0.65
C LEU A 76 -5.87 14.85 -0.42
N ASP A 77 -6.47 15.48 -1.44
CA ASP A 77 -7.12 16.77 -1.30
C ASP A 77 -8.37 16.68 -0.40
N GLU A 78 -9.17 15.62 -0.60
CA GLU A 78 -10.31 15.34 0.27
C GLU A 78 -9.88 15.02 1.70
N LEU A 79 -8.79 14.24 1.87
CA LEU A 79 -8.21 13.99 3.20
C LEU A 79 -7.75 15.28 3.86
N HIS A 80 -7.06 16.17 3.11
CA HIS A 80 -6.64 17.47 3.62
C HIS A 80 -7.85 18.29 4.08
N ALA A 81 -8.90 18.37 3.26
CA ALA A 81 -10.13 19.07 3.63
C ALA A 81 -10.77 18.50 4.91
N VAL A 82 -10.82 17.17 5.06
CA VAL A 82 -11.32 16.52 6.28
C VAL A 82 -10.49 16.91 7.51
N LEU A 83 -9.17 16.90 7.38
CA LEU A 83 -8.25 17.25 8.48
C LEU A 83 -8.40 18.71 8.90
N GLN A 84 -8.61 19.63 7.94
CA GLN A 84 -8.84 21.06 8.24
C GLN A 84 -10.13 21.29 9.05
N THR A 85 -11.13 20.46 8.90
CA THR A 85 -12.37 20.61 9.68
C THR A 85 -12.23 20.27 11.16
N GLY A 86 -11.19 19.52 11.55
CA GLY A 86 -11.01 18.95 12.88
C GLY A 86 -12.09 17.93 13.28
N LYS A 87 -13.04 17.62 12.39
CA LYS A 87 -14.16 16.69 12.66
C LYS A 87 -13.82 15.29 12.16
N LYS A 88 -14.20 14.29 12.94
CA LYS A 88 -14.07 12.88 12.49
C LYS A 88 -15.07 12.61 11.36
N PRO A 89 -14.64 12.00 10.24
CA PRO A 89 -15.54 11.59 9.17
C PRO A 89 -16.48 10.49 9.65
N LYS A 90 -17.64 10.36 9.02
CA LYS A 90 -18.61 9.31 9.34
C LYS A 90 -18.07 7.89 9.09
N GLN A 91 -17.22 7.75 8.10
CA GLN A 91 -16.55 6.49 7.73
C GLN A 91 -15.05 6.69 7.79
N LYS A 92 -14.32 5.64 8.18
CA LYS A 92 -12.87 5.65 8.08
C LYS A 92 -12.43 5.77 6.63
N CYS A 93 -11.39 6.56 6.38
CA CYS A 93 -10.91 6.88 5.04
C CYS A 93 -9.65 6.08 4.70
N ILE A 94 -9.48 5.79 3.42
CA ILE A 94 -8.24 5.25 2.86
C ILE A 94 -7.83 6.15 1.70
N CYS A 95 -6.59 6.60 1.72
CA CYS A 95 -5.91 7.19 0.58
C CYS A 95 -4.89 6.20 0.03
N ILE A 96 -4.72 6.18 -1.28
CA ILE A 96 -3.67 5.37 -1.92
C ILE A 96 -2.70 6.31 -2.61
N THR A 97 -1.42 6.12 -2.31
CA THR A 97 -0.31 6.79 -2.99
C THR A 97 0.60 5.76 -3.63
N LEU A 98 1.19 6.12 -4.75
CA LEU A 98 2.20 5.32 -5.44
C LEU A 98 3.45 6.18 -5.62
N ASP A 99 4.58 5.66 -5.19
CA ASP A 99 5.83 6.39 -5.26
C ASP A 99 6.59 6.05 -6.55
N ASP A 100 7.55 6.91 -6.90
CA ASP A 100 8.50 6.81 -8.00
C ASP A 100 7.91 7.01 -9.41
N GLY A 101 6.60 6.90 -9.63
CA GLY A 101 5.99 7.10 -10.95
C GLY A 101 6.34 6.00 -11.96
N TYR A 102 6.43 4.75 -11.52
CA TYR A 102 6.65 3.61 -12.42
C TYR A 102 5.55 3.49 -13.46
N ARG A 103 5.93 3.09 -14.69
CA ARG A 103 4.99 2.89 -15.80
C ARG A 103 3.86 1.91 -15.44
N ASP A 104 4.15 0.88 -14.66
CA ASP A 104 3.18 -0.13 -14.24
C ASP A 104 2.06 0.43 -13.35
N ASN A 105 2.28 1.57 -12.70
CA ASN A 105 1.22 2.28 -11.99
C ASN A 105 0.08 2.69 -12.94
N VAL A 106 0.43 3.03 -14.18
CA VAL A 106 -0.54 3.41 -15.20
C VAL A 106 -1.01 2.19 -16.01
N THR A 107 -0.11 1.29 -16.40
CA THR A 107 -0.50 0.15 -17.25
C THR A 107 -1.29 -0.92 -16.52
N ASN A 108 -0.97 -1.17 -15.24
CA ASN A 108 -1.56 -2.24 -14.45
C ASN A 108 -2.43 -1.73 -13.28
N GLY A 109 -2.01 -0.64 -12.62
CA GLY A 109 -2.72 -0.08 -11.47
C GLY A 109 -3.96 0.74 -11.86
N LEU A 110 -3.81 1.67 -12.80
CA LEU A 110 -4.90 2.55 -13.23
C LEU A 110 -6.18 1.82 -13.67
N PRO A 111 -6.14 0.70 -14.43
CA PRO A 111 -7.35 -0.05 -14.76
C PRO A 111 -8.13 -0.51 -13.53
N VAL A 112 -7.43 -0.98 -12.49
CA VAL A 112 -8.04 -1.43 -11.24
C VAL A 112 -8.68 -0.27 -10.50
N PHE A 113 -7.96 0.86 -10.36
CA PHE A 113 -8.49 2.06 -9.71
C PHE A 113 -9.72 2.61 -10.42
N LYS A 114 -9.70 2.67 -11.76
CA LYS A 114 -10.84 3.10 -12.57
C LYS A 114 -12.05 2.18 -12.41
N LYS A 115 -11.84 0.86 -12.48
CA LYS A 115 -12.91 -0.14 -12.33
C LYS A 115 -13.67 0.03 -11.01
N HIS A 116 -12.98 0.43 -9.96
CA HIS A 116 -13.55 0.56 -8.62
C HIS A 116 -13.83 2.01 -8.21
N ASN A 117 -13.64 3.00 -9.07
CA ASN A 117 -13.78 4.43 -8.74
C ASN A 117 -13.00 4.79 -7.48
N VAL A 118 -11.71 4.42 -7.43
CA VAL A 118 -10.82 4.72 -6.32
C VAL A 118 -9.84 5.81 -6.73
N PRO A 119 -9.83 6.96 -6.05
CA PRO A 119 -8.82 7.98 -6.28
C PRO A 119 -7.45 7.50 -5.76
N PHE A 120 -6.40 7.93 -6.43
CA PHE A 120 -5.02 7.66 -6.05
C PHE A 120 -4.13 8.82 -6.47
N THR A 121 -2.96 8.91 -5.87
CA THR A 121 -1.94 9.92 -6.17
C THR A 121 -0.64 9.23 -6.55
N ILE A 122 0.02 9.70 -7.60
CA ILE A 122 1.37 9.23 -7.97
C ILE A 122 2.37 10.34 -7.64
N TYR A 123 3.38 10.02 -6.83
CA TYR A 123 4.53 10.89 -6.59
C TYR A 123 5.63 10.58 -7.59
N VAL A 124 5.90 11.52 -8.47
CA VAL A 124 6.94 11.36 -9.51
C VAL A 124 8.20 12.11 -9.07
N THR A 125 9.30 11.39 -8.96
CA THR A 125 10.61 12.00 -8.65
C THR A 125 11.19 12.68 -9.88
N ASN A 126 11.74 13.89 -9.71
CA ASN A 126 12.27 14.70 -10.82
C ASN A 126 13.41 14.02 -11.60
N CYS A 127 14.17 13.15 -10.95
CA CYS A 127 15.28 12.45 -11.58
C CYS A 127 14.83 11.46 -12.68
N PHE A 128 13.59 10.98 -12.67
CA PHE A 128 13.11 10.04 -13.69
C PHE A 128 12.83 10.72 -15.03
N PRO A 129 12.02 11.79 -15.11
CA PRO A 129 11.85 12.54 -16.35
C PRO A 129 13.16 13.08 -16.90
N ASN A 130 14.07 13.53 -16.03
CA ASN A 130 15.35 14.10 -16.40
C ASN A 130 16.42 13.05 -16.74
N LYS A 131 16.11 11.75 -16.59
CA LYS A 131 17.04 10.62 -16.82
C LYS A 131 18.33 10.70 -16.00
N THR A 132 18.27 11.28 -14.82
CA THR A 132 19.39 11.41 -13.87
C THR A 132 19.28 10.45 -12.69
N ALA A 133 18.28 9.55 -12.69
CA ALA A 133 18.06 8.60 -11.63
C ALA A 133 19.16 7.54 -11.57
N HIS A 134 19.68 7.29 -10.37
CA HIS A 134 20.56 6.19 -10.07
C HIS A 134 19.78 5.11 -9.31
N PHE A 135 19.38 4.08 -10.01
CA PHE A 135 18.57 2.98 -9.45
C PHE A 135 19.47 1.97 -8.72
N TRP A 136 20.12 2.38 -7.64
CA TRP A 136 21.04 1.54 -6.89
C TRP A 136 20.40 0.24 -6.39
N TRP A 137 19.10 0.25 -6.08
CA TRP A 137 18.36 -0.94 -5.65
C TRP A 137 18.18 -1.98 -6.75
N TYR A 138 18.09 -1.58 -8.02
CA TYR A 138 18.11 -2.53 -9.15
C TYR A 138 19.49 -3.06 -9.41
N TRP A 139 20.52 -2.22 -9.27
CA TRP A 139 21.91 -2.68 -9.34
C TRP A 139 22.19 -3.70 -8.23
N LEU A 140 21.71 -3.46 -7.00
CA LEU A 140 21.85 -4.40 -5.89
C LEU A 140 21.09 -5.70 -6.17
N GLU A 141 19.88 -5.63 -6.70
CA GLU A 141 19.08 -6.78 -7.13
C GLU A 141 19.88 -7.66 -8.11
N GLU A 142 20.42 -7.05 -9.16
CA GLU A 142 21.22 -7.74 -10.17
C GLU A 142 22.45 -8.41 -9.56
N LYS A 143 23.17 -7.74 -8.67
CA LYS A 143 24.32 -8.30 -7.97
C LYS A 143 23.97 -9.51 -7.14
N VAL A 144 22.90 -9.42 -6.32
CA VAL A 144 22.46 -10.54 -5.48
C VAL A 144 22.02 -11.73 -6.34
N GLN A 145 21.29 -11.49 -7.42
CA GLN A 145 20.85 -12.56 -8.32
C GLN A 145 22.03 -13.29 -8.99
N ASN A 146 23.09 -12.56 -9.33
CA ASN A 146 24.28 -13.13 -9.97
C ASN A 146 25.27 -13.81 -9.00
N GLU A 147 25.23 -13.48 -7.70
CA GLU A 147 26.12 -14.05 -6.68
C GLU A 147 25.53 -15.28 -5.94
N VAL A 148 24.25 -15.57 -6.15
CA VAL A 148 23.52 -16.72 -5.54
C VAL A 148 23.55 -17.95 -6.47
N VAL A 149 24.51 -18.03 -7.38
CA VAL A 149 24.71 -19.22 -8.22
C VAL A 149 25.82 -20.10 -7.63
#